data_5deb47612154a79ab024941a86ec6bcb
#
_entry.id   5deb47612154a79ab024941a86ec6bcb
#
_cell.length_a   1.000
_cell.length_b   1.000
_cell.length_c   1.000
_cell.angle_alpha   90.00
_cell.angle_beta   90.00
_cell.angle_gamma   90.00
#
_symmetry.space_group_name_H-M   'P 1'
#
loop_
_entity.id
_entity.type
_entity.pdbx_description
1 polymer ?
#
loop_
_entity_poly.entity_id
_entity_poly.type
_entity_poly.pdbx_seq_one_letter_code
_entity_poly.pdbx_strand_id
1 'polypeptide(L)'
;MDELLDRVTRATGLESSVATKAIGIILVFLKKEGPPDAVHRLLSAMPGSGTALSQAEESGAAQGLAGTVSGMGGGVMALGTQLMAAGVSVGQMQPLGRELFAYGREKAGEDVMGSIVGSISGLSQFV
;
A
#
# COMPACT_ATOMS: atom_id res chain seq x y z
N MET A 1 6.55 -0.33 11.80
CA MET A 1 5.60 0.66 11.24
C MET A 1 5.98 2.10 11.55
N ASP A 2 6.45 2.38 12.74
CA ASP A 2 6.79 3.78 13.08
C ASP A 2 7.85 4.37 12.17
N GLU A 3 8.87 3.60 11.84
CA GLU A 3 9.91 4.03 10.92
C GLU A 3 9.35 4.31 9.53
N LEU A 4 8.52 3.41 9.02
CA LEU A 4 7.89 3.58 7.72
C LEU A 4 6.97 4.80 7.72
N LEU A 5 6.17 4.93 8.77
CA LEU A 5 5.26 6.05 8.91
C LEU A 5 6.01 7.38 8.89
N ASP A 6 7.13 7.46 9.61
CA ASP A 6 7.99 8.62 9.65
C ASP A 6 8.53 8.97 8.26
N ARG A 7 9.01 7.96 7.55
CA ARG A 7 9.55 8.15 6.20
C ARG A 7 8.48 8.65 5.25
N VAL A 8 7.29 8.06 5.32
CA VAL A 8 6.17 8.45 4.46
C VAL A 8 5.71 9.88 4.76
N THR A 9 5.55 10.22 6.03
CA THR A 9 5.09 11.56 6.39
C THR A 9 6.10 12.63 5.96
N ARG A 10 7.38 12.35 6.07
CA ARG A 10 8.43 13.28 5.63
C ARG A 10 8.46 13.44 4.12
N ALA A 11 8.29 12.34 3.41
CA ALA A 11 8.36 12.35 1.95
C ALA A 11 7.13 12.98 1.31
N THR A 12 5.96 12.80 1.92
CA THR A 12 4.70 13.24 1.34
C THR A 12 4.12 14.48 2.00
N GLY A 13 4.47 14.76 3.23
CA GLY A 13 3.86 15.83 4.00
C GLY A 13 2.49 15.47 4.55
N LEU A 14 2.08 14.22 4.47
CA LEU A 14 0.80 13.76 5.00
C LEU A 14 0.82 13.71 6.52
N GLU A 15 -0.36 13.88 7.12
CA GLU A 15 -0.50 13.67 8.55
C GLU A 15 -0.37 12.19 8.88
N SER A 16 0.04 11.88 10.11
CA SER A 16 0.24 10.50 10.55
C SER A 16 -1.00 9.64 10.34
N SER A 17 -2.17 10.17 10.66
CA SER A 17 -3.43 9.43 10.51
C SER A 17 -3.72 9.10 9.05
N VAL A 18 -3.51 10.06 8.16
CA VAL A 18 -3.71 9.86 6.72
C VAL A 18 -2.67 8.89 6.17
N ALA A 19 -1.42 9.05 6.58
CA ALA A 19 -0.35 8.16 6.13
C ALA A 19 -0.61 6.71 6.57
N THR A 20 -1.07 6.52 7.81
CA THR A 20 -1.41 5.19 8.30
C THR A 20 -2.53 4.55 7.48
N LYS A 21 -3.57 5.31 7.17
CA LYS A 21 -4.65 4.83 6.32
C LYS A 21 -4.15 4.46 4.93
N ALA A 22 -3.33 5.33 4.35
CA ALA A 22 -2.80 5.12 3.01
C ALA A 22 -1.94 3.84 2.95
N ILE A 23 -1.08 3.66 3.94
CA ILE A 23 -0.26 2.45 4.02
C ILE A 23 -1.16 1.21 4.13
N GLY A 24 -2.17 1.28 4.99
CA GLY A 24 -3.12 0.16 5.15
C GLY A 24 -3.86 -0.17 3.86
N ILE A 25 -4.30 0.85 3.14
CA ILE A 25 -4.99 0.67 1.86
C ILE A 25 -4.07 -0.03 0.86
N ILE A 26 -2.82 0.40 0.77
CA ILE A 26 -1.86 -0.21 -0.13
C ILE A 26 -1.60 -1.67 0.25
N LEU A 27 -1.46 -1.95 1.54
CA LEU A 27 -1.23 -3.31 2.01
C LEU A 27 -2.41 -4.23 1.69
N VAL A 28 -3.62 -3.74 1.85
CA VAL A 28 -4.82 -4.51 1.48
C VAL A 28 -4.84 -4.77 -0.02
N PHE A 29 -4.50 -3.76 -0.80
CA PHE A 29 -4.42 -3.89 -2.26
C PHE A 29 -3.40 -4.97 -2.64
N LEU A 30 -2.22 -4.93 -2.04
CA LEU A 30 -1.18 -5.92 -2.32
C LEU A 30 -1.62 -7.33 -1.93
N LYS A 31 -2.33 -7.45 -0.83
CA LYS A 31 -2.84 -8.73 -0.36
C LYS A 31 -3.84 -9.33 -1.36
N LYS A 32 -4.66 -8.47 -1.97
CA LYS A 32 -5.68 -8.93 -2.91
C LYS A 32 -5.14 -9.18 -4.31
N GLU A 33 -4.26 -8.30 -4.77
CA GLU A 33 -3.79 -8.33 -6.15
C GLU A 33 -2.42 -8.99 -6.33
N GLY A 34 -1.62 -9.00 -5.30
CA GLY A 34 -0.26 -9.53 -5.38
C GLY A 34 -0.17 -11.02 -5.12
N PRO A 35 1.00 -11.62 -5.37
CA PRO A 35 1.21 -13.02 -5.09
C PRO A 35 1.17 -13.28 -3.58
N PRO A 36 0.33 -14.23 -3.13
CA PRO A 36 0.12 -14.43 -1.68
C PRO A 36 1.42 -14.69 -0.90
N ASP A 37 2.29 -15.50 -1.46
CA ASP A 37 3.55 -15.86 -0.78
C ASP A 37 4.44 -14.64 -0.59
N ALA A 38 4.61 -13.84 -1.63
CA ALA A 38 5.45 -12.65 -1.58
C ALA A 38 4.87 -11.61 -0.63
N VAL A 39 3.55 -11.39 -0.70
CA VAL A 39 2.88 -10.44 0.19
C VAL A 39 2.98 -10.89 1.64
N HIS A 40 2.83 -12.18 1.90
CA HIS A 40 2.96 -12.73 3.24
C HIS A 40 4.37 -12.48 3.80
N ARG A 41 5.39 -12.69 2.98
CA ARG A 41 6.78 -12.43 3.38
C ARG A 41 6.99 -10.95 3.67
N LEU A 42 6.43 -10.09 2.85
CA LEU A 42 6.52 -8.65 3.05
C LEU A 42 5.89 -8.24 4.37
N LEU A 43 4.68 -8.70 4.63
CA LEU A 43 3.98 -8.37 5.87
C LEU A 43 4.72 -8.90 7.09
N SER A 44 5.28 -10.10 6.99
CA SER A 44 6.06 -10.70 8.08
C SER A 44 7.35 -9.92 8.36
N ALA A 45 7.92 -9.31 7.33
CA ALA A 45 9.17 -8.57 7.47
C ALA A 45 8.96 -7.13 7.98
N MET A 46 7.73 -6.64 7.92
CA MET A 46 7.40 -5.27 8.34
C MET A 46 6.66 -5.28 9.67
N PRO A 47 7.34 -4.97 10.77
CA PRO A 47 6.69 -4.95 12.09
C PRO A 47 5.52 -3.97 12.11
N GLY A 48 4.38 -4.41 12.63
CA GLY A 48 3.20 -3.57 12.72
C GLY A 48 2.35 -3.50 11.47
N SER A 49 2.80 -4.09 10.37
CA SER A 49 2.03 -4.07 9.12
C SER A 49 0.69 -4.80 9.27
N GLY A 50 0.67 -5.88 10.04
CA GLY A 50 -0.58 -6.60 10.31
C GLY A 50 -1.61 -5.72 10.99
N THR A 51 -1.18 -4.87 11.92
CA THR A 51 -2.07 -3.94 12.61
C THR A 51 -2.62 -2.91 11.63
N ALA A 52 -1.77 -2.33 10.78
CA ALA A 52 -2.20 -1.36 9.78
C ALA A 52 -3.20 -1.99 8.80
N LEU A 53 -2.94 -3.21 8.39
CA LEU A 53 -3.81 -3.96 7.50
C LEU A 53 -5.17 -4.19 8.15
N SER A 54 -5.18 -4.66 9.40
CA SER A 54 -6.41 -4.90 10.14
C SER A 54 -7.22 -3.62 10.34
N GLN A 55 -6.56 -2.54 10.68
CA GLN A 55 -7.21 -1.24 10.84
C GLN A 55 -7.86 -0.77 9.55
N ALA A 56 -7.19 -0.96 8.42
CA ALA A 56 -7.74 -0.58 7.13
C ALA A 56 -8.96 -1.43 6.79
N GLU A 57 -8.93 -2.71 7.09
CA GLU A 57 -10.05 -3.60 6.85
C GLU A 57 -11.23 -3.27 7.76
N GLU A 58 -10.96 -3.02 9.04
CA GLU A 58 -12.00 -2.71 10.03
C GLU A 58 -12.65 -1.36 9.79
N SER A 59 -11.86 -0.37 9.40
CA SER A 59 -12.39 0.98 9.17
C SER A 59 -13.19 1.10 7.88
N GLY A 60 -13.16 0.07 7.04
CA GLY A 60 -13.83 0.10 5.76
C GLY A 60 -13.09 0.90 4.70
N ALA A 61 -11.89 1.39 5.02
CA ALA A 61 -11.11 2.17 4.06
C ALA A 61 -10.81 1.37 2.79
N ALA A 62 -10.65 0.06 2.93
CA ALA A 62 -10.36 -0.82 1.80
C ALA A 62 -11.59 -1.48 1.21
N GLN A 63 -12.77 -1.26 1.76
CA GLN A 63 -14.01 -1.89 1.27
C GLN A 63 -14.36 -1.38 -0.12
N GLY A 64 -14.03 -0.12 -0.39
CA GLY A 64 -14.24 0.44 -1.72
C GLY A 64 -13.45 -0.30 -2.79
N LEU A 65 -12.26 -0.81 -2.45
CA LEU A 65 -11.48 -1.62 -3.36
C LEU A 65 -12.22 -2.88 -3.75
N ALA A 66 -12.78 -3.58 -2.76
CA ALA A 66 -13.51 -4.82 -3.00
C ALA A 66 -14.76 -4.57 -3.84
N GLY A 67 -15.50 -3.51 -3.54
CA GLY A 67 -16.70 -3.17 -4.26
C GLY A 67 -16.42 -2.68 -5.68
N THR A 68 -15.37 -1.90 -5.84
CA THR A 68 -15.00 -1.34 -7.13
C THR A 68 -14.45 -2.41 -8.07
N VAL A 69 -13.65 -3.32 -7.54
CA VAL A 69 -12.98 -4.34 -8.33
C VAL A 69 -13.98 -5.25 -9.05
N SER A 70 -15.11 -5.51 -8.43
CA SER A 70 -16.04 -6.49 -8.96
C SER A 70 -16.62 -6.14 -10.32
N GLY A 71 -16.56 -4.90 -10.74
CA GLY A 71 -17.16 -4.53 -12.01
C GLY A 71 -16.23 -3.89 -13.00
N MET A 72 -15.15 -3.29 -12.54
CA MET A 72 -14.33 -2.40 -13.38
C MET A 72 -12.89 -2.83 -13.52
N GLY A 73 -12.54 -4.01 -13.06
CA GLY A 73 -11.19 -4.45 -13.15
C GLY A 73 -10.22 -3.67 -12.26
N GLY A 74 -10.72 -2.92 -11.33
CA GLY A 74 -9.98 -2.24 -10.28
C GLY A 74 -8.49 -1.98 -10.49
N GLY A 75 -7.68 -2.81 -9.86
CA GLY A 75 -6.24 -2.67 -9.98
C GLY A 75 -5.71 -1.37 -9.42
N VAL A 76 -4.65 -0.88 -10.04
CA VAL A 76 -3.97 0.35 -9.61
C VAL A 76 -4.89 1.57 -9.66
N MET A 77 -5.83 1.59 -10.59
CA MET A 77 -6.78 2.71 -10.69
C MET A 77 -7.67 2.79 -9.46
N ALA A 78 -8.16 1.64 -8.99
CA ALA A 78 -8.96 1.60 -7.77
C ALA A 78 -8.14 2.01 -6.56
N LEU A 79 -6.88 1.59 -6.51
CA LEU A 79 -5.97 2.00 -5.45
C LEU A 79 -5.83 3.51 -5.39
N GLY A 80 -5.61 4.14 -6.55
CA GLY A 80 -5.49 5.60 -6.64
C GLY A 80 -6.73 6.30 -6.13
N THR A 81 -7.90 5.81 -6.52
CA THR A 81 -9.18 6.37 -6.08
C THR A 81 -9.34 6.26 -4.56
N GLN A 82 -8.99 5.12 -4.00
CA GLN A 82 -9.07 4.91 -2.56
C GLN A 82 -8.11 5.81 -1.79
N LEU A 83 -6.92 6.00 -2.31
CA LEU A 83 -5.93 6.88 -1.69
C LEU A 83 -6.42 8.33 -1.70
N MET A 84 -7.01 8.78 -2.80
CA MET A 84 -7.58 10.12 -2.87
C MET A 84 -8.73 10.30 -1.87
N ALA A 85 -9.56 9.29 -1.73
CA ALA A 85 -10.64 9.31 -0.76
C ALA A 85 -10.12 9.37 0.68
N ALA A 86 -8.92 8.84 0.93
CA ALA A 86 -8.30 8.87 2.25
C ALA A 86 -7.59 10.20 2.54
N GLY A 87 -7.43 11.06 1.55
CA GLY A 87 -6.79 12.35 1.72
C GLY A 87 -5.42 12.48 1.06
N VAL A 88 -5.05 11.51 0.23
CA VAL A 88 -3.77 11.53 -0.49
C VAL A 88 -3.98 12.18 -1.86
N SER A 89 -3.23 13.23 -2.16
CA SER A 89 -3.31 13.85 -3.48
C SER A 89 -2.50 13.06 -4.49
N VAL A 90 -2.77 13.30 -5.77
CA VAL A 90 -2.05 12.63 -6.87
C VAL A 90 -0.54 12.87 -6.74
N GLY A 91 -0.14 14.08 -6.40
CA GLY A 91 1.27 14.42 -6.24
C GLY A 91 1.94 13.72 -5.06
N GLN A 92 1.16 13.23 -4.10
CA GLN A 92 1.68 12.54 -2.93
C GLN A 92 1.71 11.03 -3.08
N MET A 93 1.00 10.50 -4.06
CA MET A 93 0.92 9.06 -4.26
C MET A 93 2.26 8.44 -4.64
N GLN A 94 2.98 9.09 -5.53
CA GLN A 94 4.26 8.58 -6.01
C GLN A 94 5.31 8.48 -4.89
N PRO A 95 5.56 9.56 -4.13
CA PRO A 95 6.49 9.46 -3.00
C PRO A 95 6.00 8.48 -1.92
N LEU A 96 4.69 8.39 -1.71
CA LEU A 96 4.12 7.42 -0.78
C LEU A 96 4.47 5.99 -1.19
N GLY A 97 4.20 5.64 -2.42
CA GLY A 97 4.50 4.31 -2.93
C GLY A 97 5.99 4.04 -2.93
N ARG A 98 6.78 5.03 -3.34
CA ARG A 98 8.23 4.90 -3.39
C ARG A 98 8.82 4.59 -2.01
N GLU A 99 8.40 5.33 -0.98
CA GLU A 99 8.90 5.10 0.37
C GLU A 99 8.43 3.76 0.93
N LEU A 100 7.18 3.41 0.70
CA LEU A 100 6.64 2.14 1.15
C LEU A 100 7.39 0.96 0.53
N PHE A 101 7.61 1.01 -0.78
CA PHE A 101 8.29 -0.08 -1.46
C PHE A 101 9.79 -0.12 -1.17
N ALA A 102 10.41 1.05 -0.97
CA ALA A 102 11.80 1.09 -0.55
C ALA A 102 11.98 0.44 0.83
N TYR A 103 11.08 0.75 1.75
CA TYR A 103 11.09 0.13 3.07
C TYR A 103 10.88 -1.38 2.97
N GLY A 104 9.96 -1.79 2.10
CA GLY A 104 9.71 -3.20 1.87
C GLY A 104 10.95 -3.92 1.34
N ARG A 105 11.67 -3.29 0.43
CA ARG A 105 12.91 -3.87 -0.11
C ARG A 105 13.97 -4.04 0.99
N GLU A 106 14.07 -3.07 1.88
CA GLU A 106 15.04 -3.14 2.98
C GLU A 106 14.71 -4.27 3.95
N LYS A 107 13.43 -4.51 4.18
CA LYS A 107 12.99 -5.50 5.18
C LYS A 107 12.75 -6.87 4.60
N ALA A 108 12.10 -6.96 3.46
CA ALA A 108 11.72 -8.24 2.85
C ALA A 108 12.66 -8.68 1.74
N GLY A 109 13.41 -7.75 1.15
CA GLY A 109 14.35 -8.04 0.07
C GLY A 109 13.78 -7.71 -1.29
N GLU A 110 14.69 -7.52 -2.25
CA GLU A 110 14.33 -7.17 -3.62
C GLU A 110 13.52 -8.27 -4.32
N ASP A 111 13.82 -9.52 -4.03
CA ASP A 111 13.13 -10.64 -4.66
C ASP A 111 11.64 -10.61 -4.37
N VAL A 112 11.29 -10.36 -3.10
CA VAL A 112 9.90 -10.27 -2.68
C VAL A 112 9.22 -9.09 -3.32
N MET A 113 9.86 -7.92 -3.26
CA MET A 113 9.27 -6.70 -3.82
C MET A 113 9.17 -6.77 -5.34
N GLY A 114 10.18 -7.32 -5.99
CA GLY A 114 10.17 -7.52 -7.44
C GLY A 114 9.03 -8.41 -7.88
N SER A 115 8.77 -9.48 -7.13
CA SER A 115 7.66 -10.38 -7.41
C SER A 115 6.33 -9.67 -7.30
N ILE A 116 6.17 -8.84 -6.26
CA ILE A 116 4.93 -8.09 -6.05
C ILE A 116 4.72 -7.07 -7.17
N VAL A 117 5.73 -6.26 -7.44
CA VAL A 117 5.63 -5.21 -8.47
C VAL A 117 5.41 -5.83 -9.84
N GLY A 118 6.11 -6.92 -10.14
CA GLY A 118 5.99 -7.59 -11.44
C GLY A 118 4.65 -8.29 -11.65
N SER A 119 3.99 -8.67 -10.56
CA SER A 119 2.71 -9.38 -10.64
C SER A 119 1.52 -8.45 -10.80
N ILE A 120 1.65 -7.20 -10.42
CA ILE A 120 0.56 -6.24 -10.46
C ILE A 120 0.81 -5.24 -11.59
N SER A 121 -0.06 -5.28 -12.61
CA SER A 121 0.05 -4.38 -13.75
C SER A 121 -0.10 -2.92 -13.33
N GLY A 122 0.80 -2.08 -13.75
CA GLY A 122 0.75 -0.66 -13.47
C GLY A 122 1.32 -0.25 -12.12
N LEU A 123 1.63 -1.21 -11.26
CA LEU A 123 2.16 -0.86 -9.93
C LEU A 123 3.53 -0.19 -10.05
N SER A 124 4.31 -0.55 -11.04
CA SER A 124 5.62 0.05 -11.26
C SER A 124 5.54 1.57 -11.48
N GLN A 125 4.41 2.09 -11.85
CA GLN A 125 4.20 3.52 -12.00
C GLN A 125 4.12 4.26 -10.64
N PHE A 126 3.86 3.51 -9.58
CA PHE A 126 3.78 4.06 -8.22
C PHE A 126 5.10 4.00 -7.46
N VAL A 127 6.07 3.29 -7.99
CA VAL A 127 7.32 3.03 -7.25
C VAL A 127 8.54 3.58 -7.94
#